data_6232ab88ceb6c741489ae671076240c4
#
_entry.id   6232ab88ceb6c741489ae671076240c4
#
_cell.length_a   1.000
_cell.length_b   1.000
_cell.length_c   1.000
_cell.angle_alpha   90.00
_cell.angle_beta   90.00
_cell.angle_gamma   90.00
#
_symmetry.space_group_name_H-M   'P 1'
#
loop_
_entity.id
_entity.type
_entity.pdbx_description
1 polymer ?
#
loop_
_entity_poly.entity_id
_entity_poly.type
_entity_poly.pdbx_seq_one_letter_code
_entity_poly.pdbx_strand_id
1 'polypeptide(L)'
;YNIQTISPKFTISDEKYRTVSDSFFNSETQALITQGRTDAVNIFLVEEVEGGGILGIAAGIPGSLGIQGPHNGVLVSLGSHLSGPFFNQSINNQLLAETIVHEAGHLLGLWHPTEDNGVEFDPLDDTAECSKAIYDSNSNDQVSAEECVGNGAETIMFWASWGGGDQSQLT
;
A
#
# COMPACT_ATOMS: atom_id res chain seq x y z
N TYR A 1 10.68 19.05 -6.86
CA TYR A 1 10.23 18.07 -7.86
C TYR A 1 8.79 18.42 -8.27
N ASN A 2 8.52 18.44 -9.57
CA ASN A 2 7.19 18.72 -10.09
C ASN A 2 6.54 17.38 -10.42
N ILE A 3 5.71 16.87 -9.51
CA ILE A 3 4.92 15.66 -9.76
C ILE A 3 3.75 16.09 -10.65
N GLN A 4 3.74 15.61 -11.88
CA GLN A 4 2.60 15.82 -12.78
C GLN A 4 1.70 14.58 -12.73
N THR A 5 0.45 14.77 -12.36
CA THR A 5 -0.57 13.75 -12.57
C THR A 5 -0.87 13.64 -14.06
N ILE A 6 -0.57 12.51 -14.63
CA ILE A 6 -1.01 12.16 -15.99
C ILE A 6 -2.42 11.64 -15.86
N SER A 7 -3.37 12.25 -16.55
CA SER A 7 -4.76 11.78 -16.55
C SER A 7 -4.85 10.27 -16.79
N PRO A 8 -5.69 9.54 -16.05
CA PRO A 8 -5.84 8.11 -16.24
C PRO A 8 -6.16 7.83 -17.71
N LYS A 9 -5.39 6.96 -18.31
CA LYS A 9 -5.36 6.81 -19.75
C LYS A 9 -6.50 5.97 -20.28
N PHE A 10 -7.12 5.12 -19.42
CA PHE A 10 -8.18 4.21 -19.84
C PHE A 10 -8.78 3.44 -18.66
N THR A 11 -9.99 2.97 -18.87
CA THR A 11 -10.64 1.96 -18.04
C THR A 11 -10.45 0.61 -18.71
N ILE A 12 -9.91 -0.37 -18.02
CA ILE A 12 -9.86 -1.74 -18.47
C ILE A 12 -11.17 -2.40 -18.03
N SER A 13 -12.09 -2.60 -18.99
CA SER A 13 -13.36 -3.27 -18.74
C SER A 13 -13.24 -4.77 -18.95
N ASP A 14 -12.31 -5.42 -18.27
CA ASP A 14 -12.15 -6.87 -18.33
C ASP A 14 -12.42 -7.46 -16.93
N GLU A 15 -13.49 -8.23 -16.82
CA GLU A 15 -13.96 -8.78 -15.54
C GLU A 15 -12.90 -9.64 -14.83
N LYS A 16 -11.97 -10.23 -15.58
CA LYS A 16 -10.87 -11.00 -14.99
C LYS A 16 -9.94 -10.16 -14.08
N TYR A 17 -9.92 -8.83 -14.26
CA TYR A 17 -9.11 -7.92 -13.44
C TYR A 17 -9.90 -7.23 -12.33
N ARG A 18 -11.14 -7.64 -12.08
CA ARG A 18 -11.91 -7.09 -10.95
C ARG A 18 -11.33 -7.53 -9.61
N THR A 19 -11.06 -8.83 -9.50
CA THR A 19 -10.34 -9.41 -8.36
C THR A 19 -9.02 -9.94 -8.87
N VAL A 20 -7.93 -9.51 -8.27
CA VAL A 20 -6.58 -9.91 -8.66
C VAL A 20 -5.88 -10.60 -7.49
N SER A 21 -4.97 -11.51 -7.81
CA SER A 21 -4.16 -12.17 -6.78
C SER A 21 -3.20 -11.19 -6.12
N ASP A 22 -2.99 -11.34 -4.82
CA ASP A 22 -1.93 -10.69 -4.04
C ASP A 22 -0.52 -11.14 -4.46
N SER A 23 -0.43 -12.21 -5.23
CA SER A 23 0.84 -12.75 -5.71
C SER A 23 1.24 -12.15 -7.06
N PHE A 24 2.37 -11.46 -7.11
CA PHE A 24 2.99 -11.01 -8.36
C PHE A 24 3.53 -12.14 -9.24
N PHE A 25 3.49 -13.38 -8.79
CA PHE A 25 3.75 -14.56 -9.63
C PHE A 25 2.51 -15.06 -10.37
N ASN A 26 1.33 -14.53 -10.04
CA ASN A 26 0.10 -14.84 -10.76
C ASN A 26 0.13 -14.23 -12.17
N SER A 27 -0.17 -15.03 -13.17
CA SER A 27 -0.08 -14.62 -14.59
C SER A 27 -1.07 -13.52 -14.97
N GLU A 28 -2.23 -13.46 -14.34
CA GLU A 28 -3.25 -12.42 -14.60
C GLU A 28 -2.84 -11.10 -13.98
N THR A 29 -2.33 -11.13 -12.74
CA THR A 29 -1.76 -9.97 -12.06
C THR A 29 -0.59 -9.40 -12.87
N GLN A 30 0.32 -10.24 -13.35
CA GLN A 30 1.43 -9.82 -14.21
C GLN A 30 0.93 -9.23 -15.53
N ALA A 31 -0.08 -9.83 -16.15
CA ALA A 31 -0.65 -9.32 -17.39
C ALA A 31 -1.31 -7.95 -17.23
N LEU A 32 -1.94 -7.69 -16.07
CA LEU A 32 -2.50 -6.39 -15.74
C LEU A 32 -1.38 -5.35 -15.59
N ILE A 33 -0.39 -5.59 -14.74
CA ILE A 33 0.67 -4.63 -14.42
C ILE A 33 1.53 -4.33 -15.66
N THR A 34 1.74 -5.31 -16.53
CA THR A 34 2.50 -5.11 -17.79
C THR A 34 1.82 -4.13 -18.76
N GLN A 35 0.55 -3.78 -18.56
CA GLN A 35 -0.13 -2.74 -19.35
C GLN A 35 0.28 -1.32 -18.96
N GLY A 36 1.04 -1.16 -17.87
CA GLY A 36 1.54 0.13 -17.41
C GLY A 36 2.54 0.78 -18.37
N ARG A 37 2.84 2.02 -18.08
CA ARG A 37 3.80 2.84 -18.84
C ARG A 37 5.21 2.70 -18.24
N THR A 38 6.22 2.96 -19.06
CA THR A 38 7.63 2.98 -18.63
C THR A 38 8.06 4.31 -18.03
N ASP A 39 7.32 5.39 -18.28
CA ASP A 39 7.68 6.76 -17.92
C ASP A 39 6.82 7.34 -16.77
N ALA A 40 6.17 6.47 -16.01
CA ALA A 40 5.30 6.87 -14.92
C ALA A 40 5.27 5.80 -13.81
N VAL A 41 4.89 6.20 -12.60
CA VAL A 41 4.39 5.30 -11.58
C VAL A 41 3.00 4.85 -12.01
N ASN A 42 2.80 3.55 -12.15
CA ASN A 42 1.53 2.98 -12.59
C ASN A 42 0.69 2.59 -11.37
N ILE A 43 -0.53 3.10 -11.32
CA ILE A 43 -1.48 2.79 -10.26
C ILE A 43 -2.67 2.08 -10.90
N PHE A 44 -2.92 0.85 -10.48
CA PHE A 44 -4.02 0.02 -10.94
C PHE A 44 -5.07 -0.07 -9.84
N LEU A 45 -6.21 0.58 -10.06
CA LEU A 45 -7.34 0.48 -9.17
C LEU A 45 -8.17 -0.74 -9.57
N VAL A 46 -8.25 -1.72 -8.70
CA VAL A 46 -9.04 -2.96 -8.89
C VAL A 46 -10.17 -3.00 -7.88
N GLU A 47 -11.18 -3.84 -8.12
CA GLU A 47 -12.28 -3.96 -7.14
C GLU A 47 -11.78 -4.60 -5.86
N GLU A 48 -10.98 -5.68 -5.97
CA GLU A 48 -10.45 -6.41 -4.83
C GLU A 48 -9.07 -6.99 -5.13
N VAL A 49 -8.22 -7.02 -4.11
CA VAL A 49 -7.01 -7.84 -4.06
C VAL A 49 -7.30 -9.04 -3.15
N GLU A 50 -7.03 -10.26 -3.63
CA GLU A 50 -7.24 -11.49 -2.85
C GLU A 50 -6.47 -11.44 -1.51
N GLY A 51 -6.98 -12.18 -0.51
CA GLY A 51 -6.39 -12.23 0.83
C GLY A 51 -7.21 -11.52 1.90
N GLY A 52 -8.16 -10.66 1.49
CA GLY A 52 -9.09 -9.95 2.38
C GLY A 52 -8.43 -8.86 3.22
N GLY A 53 -8.97 -7.65 3.17
CA GLY A 53 -8.45 -6.51 3.95
C GLY A 53 -7.17 -5.87 3.40
N ILE A 54 -6.60 -6.39 2.32
CA ILE A 54 -5.44 -5.77 1.66
C ILE A 54 -5.88 -4.46 1.01
N LEU A 55 -5.24 -3.36 1.41
CA LEU A 55 -5.52 -2.04 0.86
C LEU A 55 -4.82 -1.85 -0.49
N GLY A 56 -3.55 -2.20 -0.55
CA GLY A 56 -2.72 -2.12 -1.75
C GLY A 56 -1.52 -3.05 -1.67
N ILE A 57 -0.83 -3.20 -2.77
CA ILE A 57 0.46 -3.89 -2.85
C ILE A 57 1.33 -3.28 -3.96
N ALA A 58 2.61 -3.13 -3.67
CA ALA A 58 3.62 -2.71 -4.65
C ALA A 58 4.25 -3.92 -5.35
N ALA A 59 4.53 -3.78 -6.63
CA ALA A 59 5.12 -4.85 -7.45
C ALA A 59 6.61 -5.13 -7.16
N GLY A 60 7.16 -4.53 -6.11
CA GLY A 60 8.52 -4.75 -5.60
C GLY A 60 9.03 -3.58 -4.76
N ILE A 61 10.05 -3.85 -3.92
CA ILE A 61 10.73 -2.87 -3.07
C ILE A 61 12.25 -2.98 -3.33
N PRO A 62 12.85 -2.10 -4.18
CA PRO A 62 12.15 -1.23 -5.13
C PRO A 62 11.50 -1.98 -6.29
N GLY A 63 10.52 -1.36 -6.92
CA GLY A 63 9.96 -1.82 -8.17
C GLY A 63 10.84 -1.50 -9.37
N SER A 64 10.50 -2.04 -10.54
CA SER A 64 11.25 -1.86 -11.79
C SER A 64 10.80 -0.62 -12.55
N LEU A 65 10.96 0.56 -11.97
CA LEU A 65 10.62 1.82 -12.62
C LEU A 65 11.40 2.00 -13.95
N GLY A 66 10.71 2.53 -14.95
CA GLY A 66 11.32 2.77 -16.28
C GLY A 66 11.38 1.54 -17.18
N ILE A 67 10.94 0.38 -16.72
CA ILE A 67 10.90 -0.86 -17.49
C ILE A 67 9.47 -1.35 -17.57
N GLN A 68 8.95 -1.63 -18.75
CA GLN A 68 7.65 -2.27 -18.88
C GLN A 68 7.74 -3.73 -18.42
N GLY A 69 6.88 -4.11 -17.49
CA GLY A 69 6.88 -5.47 -16.97
C GLY A 69 6.04 -5.62 -15.70
N PRO A 70 6.01 -6.83 -15.14
CA PRO A 70 5.15 -7.15 -14.02
C PRO A 70 5.59 -6.53 -12.67
N HIS A 71 6.73 -5.84 -12.65
CA HIS A 71 7.28 -5.21 -11.44
C HIS A 71 7.29 -3.68 -11.51
N ASN A 72 6.46 -3.08 -12.37
CA ASN A 72 6.36 -1.62 -12.52
C ASN A 72 4.94 -1.13 -12.29
N GLY A 73 4.47 -1.21 -11.06
CA GLY A 73 3.16 -0.70 -10.69
C GLY A 73 2.77 -1.02 -9.26
N VAL A 74 1.68 -0.43 -8.85
CA VAL A 74 0.99 -0.71 -7.59
C VAL A 74 -0.44 -1.10 -7.88
N LEU A 75 -0.96 -2.05 -7.13
CA LEU A 75 -2.37 -2.45 -7.12
C LEU A 75 -3.03 -1.84 -5.89
N VAL A 76 -4.23 -1.31 -6.05
CA VAL A 76 -5.01 -0.74 -4.94
C VAL A 76 -6.44 -1.27 -5.00
N SER A 77 -6.89 -1.88 -3.90
CA SER A 77 -8.21 -2.47 -3.76
C SER A 77 -9.26 -1.41 -3.42
N LEU A 78 -10.15 -1.08 -4.34
CA LEU A 78 -11.24 -0.14 -4.08
C LEU A 78 -12.24 -0.68 -3.05
N GLY A 79 -12.48 -2.00 -3.04
CA GLY A 79 -13.38 -2.65 -2.09
C GLY A 79 -12.93 -2.46 -0.63
N SER A 80 -11.63 -2.53 -0.39
CA SER A 80 -11.05 -2.31 0.95
C SER A 80 -11.09 -0.85 1.42
N HIS A 81 -11.39 0.09 0.52
CA HIS A 81 -11.54 1.52 0.83
C HIS A 81 -13.00 1.97 0.95
N LEU A 82 -13.95 1.05 0.89
CA LEU A 82 -15.35 1.38 1.07
C LEU A 82 -15.66 1.63 2.56
N SER A 83 -16.39 2.70 2.83
CA SER A 83 -16.86 3.09 4.15
C SER A 83 -18.35 3.41 4.13
N GLY A 84 -18.98 3.36 5.30
CA GLY A 84 -20.39 3.65 5.46
C GLY A 84 -21.27 2.40 5.49
N PRO A 85 -22.59 2.57 5.77
CA PRO A 85 -23.52 1.46 5.83
C PRO A 85 -23.71 0.82 4.45
N PHE A 86 -24.00 -0.47 4.43
CA PHE A 86 -24.09 -1.30 3.21
C PHE A 86 -24.92 -0.66 2.06
N PHE A 87 -25.95 0.12 2.39
CA PHE A 87 -26.81 0.76 1.41
C PHE A 87 -26.30 2.12 0.91
N ASN A 88 -25.23 2.65 1.49
CA ASN A 88 -24.68 3.97 1.16
C ASN A 88 -23.17 3.99 1.38
N GLN A 89 -22.47 3.02 0.81
CA GLN A 89 -21.03 2.96 0.85
C GLN A 89 -20.42 4.02 -0.07
N SER A 90 -19.35 4.63 0.38
CA SER A 90 -18.56 5.58 -0.39
C SER A 90 -17.07 5.26 -0.22
N ILE A 91 -16.27 5.66 -1.19
CA ILE A 91 -14.81 5.55 -1.10
C ILE A 91 -14.31 6.51 -0.01
N ASN A 92 -13.51 5.99 0.91
CA ASN A 92 -12.70 6.81 1.80
C ASN A 92 -11.51 7.36 1.01
N ASN A 93 -11.65 8.58 0.50
CA ASN A 93 -10.65 9.20 -0.37
C ASN A 93 -9.32 9.48 0.36
N GLN A 94 -9.36 9.76 1.66
CA GLN A 94 -8.13 9.97 2.44
C GLN A 94 -7.35 8.66 2.53
N LEU A 95 -7.98 7.60 3.01
CA LEU A 95 -7.36 6.29 3.10
C LEU A 95 -6.84 5.79 1.73
N LEU A 96 -7.61 6.03 0.66
CA LEU A 96 -7.19 5.69 -0.70
C LEU A 96 -5.94 6.46 -1.11
N ALA A 97 -5.86 7.75 -0.80
CA ALA A 97 -4.69 8.56 -1.12
C ALA A 97 -3.46 8.13 -0.31
N GLU A 98 -3.62 7.85 0.97
CA GLU A 98 -2.57 7.34 1.86
C GLU A 98 -2.04 6.00 1.33
N THR A 99 -2.93 5.07 0.99
CA THR A 99 -2.54 3.76 0.41
C THR A 99 -1.76 3.94 -0.89
N ILE A 100 -2.23 4.80 -1.80
CA ILE A 100 -1.53 5.05 -3.08
C ILE A 100 -0.11 5.57 -2.82
N VAL A 101 0.07 6.49 -1.88
CA VAL A 101 1.39 7.06 -1.54
C VAL A 101 2.26 6.02 -0.86
N HIS A 102 1.71 5.21 0.05
CA HIS A 102 2.40 4.11 0.72
C HIS A 102 2.96 3.10 -0.30
N GLU A 103 2.11 2.57 -1.18
CA GLU A 103 2.53 1.60 -2.19
C GLU A 103 3.51 2.19 -3.21
N ALA A 104 3.33 3.46 -3.56
CA ALA A 104 4.32 4.17 -4.39
C ALA A 104 5.65 4.33 -3.66
N GLY A 105 5.65 4.51 -2.35
CA GLY A 105 6.83 4.52 -1.50
C GLY A 105 7.60 3.21 -1.60
N HIS A 106 6.93 2.08 -1.47
CA HIS A 106 7.54 0.75 -1.69
C HIS A 106 8.13 0.61 -3.08
N LEU A 107 7.38 1.01 -4.10
CA LEU A 107 7.87 0.96 -5.48
C LEU A 107 9.13 1.81 -5.69
N LEU A 108 9.29 2.88 -4.91
CA LEU A 108 10.49 3.75 -4.89
C LEU A 108 11.60 3.23 -3.98
N GLY A 109 11.38 2.17 -3.23
CA GLY A 109 12.39 1.50 -2.39
C GLY A 109 12.28 1.77 -0.89
N LEU A 110 11.20 2.38 -0.42
CA LEU A 110 10.97 2.56 1.01
C LEU A 110 10.40 1.28 1.63
N TRP A 111 10.87 0.97 2.82
CA TRP A 111 10.41 -0.15 3.64
C TRP A 111 9.50 0.34 4.76
N HIS A 112 8.77 -0.56 5.40
CA HIS A 112 8.10 -0.22 6.65
C HIS A 112 9.13 0.08 7.73
N PRO A 113 9.00 1.18 8.50
CA PRO A 113 9.89 1.41 9.64
C PRO A 113 9.78 0.28 10.68
N THR A 114 8.61 -0.33 10.79
CA THR A 114 8.34 -1.50 11.63
C THR A 114 7.34 -2.41 10.93
N GLU A 115 7.63 -3.70 10.86
CA GLU A 115 6.68 -4.71 10.39
C GLU A 115 5.67 -5.10 11.48
N ASP A 116 4.60 -5.77 11.11
CA ASP A 116 3.49 -6.17 12.01
C ASP A 116 3.96 -6.96 13.23
N ASN A 117 5.01 -7.75 13.07
CA ASN A 117 5.60 -8.56 14.14
C ASN A 117 6.41 -7.76 15.16
N GLY A 118 6.69 -6.47 14.93
CA GLY A 118 7.47 -5.59 15.80
C GLY A 118 8.88 -6.08 16.12
N VAL A 119 9.49 -6.88 15.24
CA VAL A 119 10.89 -7.38 15.35
C VAL A 119 11.69 -7.19 14.07
N GLU A 120 11.04 -6.88 12.97
CA GLU A 120 11.66 -6.54 11.70
C GLU A 120 11.46 -5.05 11.44
N PHE A 121 12.54 -4.36 11.08
CA PHE A 121 12.60 -2.92 10.90
C PHE A 121 13.26 -2.60 9.56
N ASP A 122 13.07 -1.39 9.08
CA ASP A 122 13.80 -0.93 7.91
C ASP A 122 15.33 -0.86 8.21
N PRO A 123 16.16 -0.76 7.18
CA PRO A 123 17.62 -0.75 7.38
C PRO A 123 18.19 0.62 7.80
N LEU A 124 17.36 1.60 8.14
CA LEU A 124 17.77 2.97 8.45
C LEU A 124 17.76 3.19 9.97
N ASP A 125 18.87 3.70 10.51
CA ASP A 125 19.02 3.94 11.95
C ASP A 125 18.28 5.20 12.45
N ASP A 126 17.71 6.00 11.55
CA ASP A 126 17.05 7.27 11.86
C ASP A 126 15.53 7.24 11.84
N THR A 127 14.97 6.09 11.49
CA THR A 127 13.52 5.85 11.56
C THR A 127 13.10 5.36 12.95
N ALA A 128 11.88 5.74 13.35
CA ALA A 128 11.35 5.33 14.63
C ALA A 128 10.92 3.84 14.60
N GLU A 129 11.43 3.05 15.54
CA GLU A 129 11.12 1.64 15.69
C GLU A 129 10.06 1.39 16.78
N CYS A 130 9.03 0.62 16.45
CA CYS A 130 8.02 0.17 17.39
C CYS A 130 8.24 -1.30 17.77
N SER A 131 9.17 -1.55 18.70
CA SER A 131 9.50 -2.92 19.12
C SER A 131 8.37 -3.56 19.90
N LYS A 132 7.93 -4.77 19.52
CA LYS A 132 6.90 -5.51 20.24
C LYS A 132 7.27 -5.80 21.70
N ALA A 133 8.55 -5.93 22.01
CA ALA A 133 9.00 -6.15 23.39
C ALA A 133 8.61 -5.00 24.34
N ILE A 134 8.31 -3.83 23.79
CA ILE A 134 7.97 -2.61 24.54
C ILE A 134 6.51 -2.23 24.33
N TYR A 135 6.00 -2.37 23.10
CA TYR A 135 4.76 -1.73 22.66
C TYR A 135 3.58 -2.68 22.46
N ASP A 136 3.78 -4.01 22.30
CA ASP A 136 2.70 -5.01 22.24
C ASP A 136 1.99 -5.10 23.60
N SER A 137 1.07 -4.17 23.83
CA SER A 137 0.37 -4.00 25.11
C SER A 137 -0.72 -5.04 25.34
N ASN A 138 -1.23 -5.63 24.26
CA ASN A 138 -2.31 -6.62 24.29
C ASN A 138 -1.81 -8.07 24.19
N SER A 139 -0.49 -8.26 23.98
CA SER A 139 0.18 -9.56 23.93
C SER A 139 -0.36 -10.48 22.82
N ASN A 140 -0.65 -9.91 21.66
CA ASN A 140 -1.12 -10.66 20.49
C ASN A 140 0.00 -10.99 19.49
N ASP A 141 1.26 -10.72 19.85
CA ASP A 141 2.46 -10.90 19.03
C ASP A 141 2.54 -10.00 17.78
N GLN A 142 1.73 -8.95 17.74
CA GLN A 142 1.75 -7.91 16.72
C GLN A 142 1.81 -6.52 17.36
N VAL A 143 2.20 -5.52 16.59
CA VAL A 143 2.14 -4.12 16.99
C VAL A 143 1.17 -3.37 16.09
N SER A 144 0.20 -2.70 16.67
CA SER A 144 -0.79 -1.89 15.95
C SER A 144 -0.35 -0.44 15.83
N ALA A 145 -1.02 0.33 14.98
CA ALA A 145 -0.77 1.75 14.87
C ALA A 145 -1.05 2.49 16.19
N GLU A 146 -2.10 2.09 16.93
CA GLU A 146 -2.44 2.67 18.23
C GLU A 146 -1.36 2.43 19.29
N GLU A 147 -0.72 1.28 19.26
CA GLU A 147 0.39 0.93 20.16
C GLU A 147 1.68 1.66 19.81
N CYS A 148 1.85 2.02 18.54
CA CYS A 148 3.06 2.64 18.01
C CYS A 148 2.99 4.17 17.91
N VAL A 149 1.98 4.82 18.50
CA VAL A 149 1.85 6.28 18.49
C VAL A 149 3.11 6.93 19.06
N GLY A 150 3.71 7.86 18.31
CA GLY A 150 5.00 8.49 18.64
C GLY A 150 6.23 7.61 18.34
N ASN A 151 6.03 6.41 17.77
CA ASN A 151 7.09 5.48 17.41
C ASN A 151 6.89 4.94 15.98
N GLY A 152 6.54 5.83 15.07
CA GLY A 152 6.46 5.55 13.63
C GLY A 152 5.05 5.32 13.08
N ALA A 153 4.00 5.19 13.91
CA ALA A 153 2.63 5.00 13.43
C ALA A 153 2.12 6.16 12.56
N GLU A 154 2.67 7.37 12.75
CA GLU A 154 2.32 8.59 12.01
C GLU A 154 2.98 8.64 10.63
N THR A 155 3.92 7.75 10.34
CA THR A 155 4.58 7.73 9.04
C THR A 155 3.69 7.08 7.98
N ILE A 156 3.76 7.62 6.77
CA ILE A 156 3.00 7.07 5.63
C ILE A 156 3.43 5.64 5.31
N MET A 157 4.65 5.25 5.67
CA MET A 157 5.21 3.92 5.42
C MET A 157 5.00 2.94 6.58
N PHE A 158 4.22 3.28 7.61
CA PHE A 158 3.89 2.30 8.65
C PHE A 158 3.08 1.13 8.06
N TRP A 159 3.33 -0.09 8.50
CA TRP A 159 2.77 -1.33 7.92
C TRP A 159 1.23 -1.39 7.91
N ALA A 160 0.57 -0.70 8.84
CA ALA A 160 -0.89 -0.69 8.97
C ALA A 160 -1.47 0.71 8.82
N SER A 161 -2.64 0.81 8.22
CA SER A 161 -3.41 2.04 8.25
C SER A 161 -3.91 2.36 9.65
N TRP A 162 -3.75 3.59 10.07
CA TRP A 162 -4.25 4.08 11.35
C TRP A 162 -5.61 4.76 11.20
N GLY A 163 -6.68 4.00 11.46
CA GLY A 163 -8.06 4.49 11.29
C GLY A 163 -8.48 5.66 12.18
N GLY A 164 -7.68 6.07 13.15
CA GLY A 164 -7.95 7.17 14.08
C GLY A 164 -6.96 8.32 14.01
N GLY A 165 -5.97 8.27 13.15
CA GLY A 165 -4.89 9.24 13.07
C GLY A 165 -4.52 9.68 11.67
N ASP A 166 -3.56 10.57 11.57
CA ASP A 166 -3.01 11.11 10.33
C ASP A 166 -1.64 10.45 10.07
N GLN A 167 -1.53 9.71 8.98
CA GLN A 167 -0.31 9.07 8.51
C GLN A 167 0.28 9.85 7.33
N SER A 168 0.55 11.11 7.55
CA SER A 168 1.08 12.02 6.52
C SER A 168 2.57 12.34 6.68
N GLN A 169 3.21 11.84 7.74
CA GLN A 169 4.63 12.08 7.96
C GLN A 169 5.45 11.25 6.98
N LEU A 170 6.41 11.91 6.34
CA LEU A 170 7.49 11.25 5.61
C LEU A 170 8.62 11.00 6.61
N THR A 171 9.18 9.81 6.59
CA THR A 171 10.37 9.47 7.37
C THR A 171 11.58 10.23 6.88
#